data_9d980734e3b6b9cfcc017d1db44ad36f
#
_entry.id   9d980734e3b6b9cfcc017d1db44ad36f
#
_cell.length_a   1.000
_cell.length_b   1.000
_cell.length_c   1.000
_cell.angle_alpha   90.00
_cell.angle_beta   90.00
_cell.angle_gamma   90.00
#
_symmetry.space_group_name_H-M   'P 1'
#
loop_
_entity.id
_entity.type
_entity.pdbx_description
1 polymer ?
#
loop_
_entity_poly.entity_id
_entity_poly.type
_entity_poly.pdbx_seq_one_letter_code
_entity_poly.pdbx_strand_id
1 'polypeptide(L)'
;MCSSDLGNHVPAKTPLELFNLARRQPGKLNFASSGVGGTNHFATELLMEAAHIKMTHVPYKGMPPAVADLIGGHVDVLIASAPSVYQQVKAGKVRGLGVTSPGRSSVVPDLEPVAEMGAPGYSFELWWGMLAPPKTPPEIVAQINADVNRILATPEMKETFLREGAEPATMSPARFAATIKSEIEGWKEVAKKANIRAE
;
A
#
# COMPACT_ATOMS: atom_id res chain seq x y z
N MET A 1 -3.27 1.14 5.35
CA MET A 1 -2.02 0.33 5.42
C MET A 1 -1.96 -0.59 4.21
N CYS A 2 -0.76 -0.86 3.71
CA CYS A 2 -0.55 -1.86 2.66
C CYS A 2 0.36 -2.97 3.17
N SER A 3 0.21 -4.16 2.59
CA SER A 3 1.10 -5.29 2.78
C SER A 3 1.86 -5.59 1.49
N SER A 4 3.07 -6.12 1.63
CA SER A 4 3.82 -6.74 0.55
C SER A 4 3.47 -8.22 0.53
N ASP A 5 2.85 -8.68 -0.54
CA ASP A 5 2.28 -10.01 -0.66
C ASP A 5 2.96 -10.78 -1.78
N LEU A 6 3.14 -12.08 -1.56
CA LEU A 6 3.90 -12.97 -2.41
C LEU A 6 3.07 -14.19 -2.81
N GLY A 7 3.13 -14.57 -4.08
CA GLY A 7 2.59 -15.84 -4.55
C GLY A 7 3.29 -17.03 -3.88
N ASN A 8 2.54 -18.05 -3.49
CA ASN A 8 3.07 -19.19 -2.73
C ASN A 8 4.11 -20.02 -3.50
N HIS A 9 4.18 -19.89 -4.83
CA HIS A 9 5.18 -20.54 -5.68
C HIS A 9 6.58 -19.91 -5.57
N VAL A 10 6.69 -18.67 -5.09
CA VAL A 10 7.97 -17.98 -4.96
C VAL A 10 8.73 -18.49 -3.73
N PRO A 11 9.99 -18.93 -3.87
CA PRO A 11 10.76 -19.53 -2.78
C PRO A 11 11.39 -18.48 -1.84
N ALA A 12 10.58 -17.54 -1.34
CA ALA A 12 10.97 -16.53 -0.36
C ALA A 12 9.93 -16.49 0.77
N LYS A 13 10.38 -16.41 2.01
CA LYS A 13 9.53 -16.37 3.21
C LYS A 13 9.62 -15.05 3.95
N THR A 14 10.61 -14.24 3.63
CA THR A 14 10.85 -12.93 4.23
C THR A 14 11.11 -11.88 3.14
N PRO A 15 10.93 -10.58 3.43
CA PRO A 15 11.30 -9.51 2.49
C PRO A 15 12.77 -9.60 2.06
N LEU A 16 13.68 -9.88 2.98
CA LEU A 16 15.11 -9.99 2.68
C LEU A 16 15.41 -11.14 1.70
N GLU A 17 14.75 -12.29 1.85
CA GLU A 17 14.88 -13.41 0.91
C GLU A 17 14.35 -13.04 -0.49
N LEU A 18 13.20 -12.33 -0.56
CA LEU A 18 12.67 -11.82 -1.82
C LEU A 18 13.66 -10.85 -2.49
N PHE A 19 14.22 -9.90 -1.74
CA PHE A 19 15.19 -8.95 -2.29
C PHE A 19 16.45 -9.64 -2.78
N ASN A 20 16.95 -10.63 -2.04
CA ASN A 20 18.10 -11.42 -2.46
C ASN A 20 17.80 -12.25 -3.72
N LEU A 21 16.60 -12.79 -3.85
CA LEU A 21 16.16 -13.48 -5.06
C LEU A 21 16.10 -12.52 -6.25
N ALA A 22 15.48 -11.36 -6.09
CA ALA A 22 15.37 -10.33 -7.13
C ALA A 22 16.74 -9.78 -7.57
N ARG A 23 17.68 -9.62 -6.64
CA ARG A 23 19.07 -9.20 -6.98
C ARG A 23 19.82 -10.26 -7.78
N ARG A 24 19.61 -11.56 -7.49
CA ARG A 24 20.23 -12.65 -8.26
C ARG A 24 19.60 -12.83 -9.63
N GLN A 25 18.36 -12.41 -9.81
CA GLN A 25 17.61 -12.59 -11.06
C GLN A 25 16.88 -11.28 -11.45
N PRO A 26 17.63 -10.22 -11.82
CA PRO A 26 17.04 -8.92 -12.12
C PRO A 26 16.00 -8.99 -13.24
N GLY A 27 14.79 -8.46 -12.98
CA GLY A 27 13.68 -8.43 -13.92
C GLY A 27 12.98 -9.76 -14.17
N LYS A 28 13.33 -10.84 -13.48
CA LYS A 28 12.66 -12.14 -13.63
C LYS A 28 11.38 -12.24 -12.82
N LEU A 29 11.33 -11.63 -11.63
CA LEU A 29 10.11 -11.57 -10.85
C LEU A 29 9.15 -10.55 -11.46
N ASN A 30 7.87 -10.91 -11.50
CA ASN A 30 6.80 -10.04 -11.97
C ASN A 30 6.05 -9.44 -10.77
N PHE A 31 5.77 -8.15 -10.81
CA PHE A 31 4.88 -7.54 -9.85
C PHE A 31 3.59 -7.03 -10.50
N ALA A 32 2.47 -7.26 -9.83
CA ALA A 32 1.17 -6.80 -10.27
C ALA A 32 0.86 -5.40 -9.74
N SER A 33 0.05 -4.65 -10.48
CA SER A 33 -0.58 -3.43 -10.01
C SER A 33 -2.02 -3.30 -10.51
N SER A 34 -2.77 -2.37 -9.94
CA SER A 34 -4.14 -2.05 -10.40
C SER A 34 -4.18 -1.22 -11.69
N GLY A 35 -3.04 -0.97 -12.32
CA GLY A 35 -2.87 -0.22 -13.56
C GLY A 35 -1.62 0.64 -13.55
N VAL A 36 -1.22 1.12 -14.72
CA VAL A 36 -0.10 2.06 -14.87
C VAL A 36 -0.43 3.36 -14.12
N GLY A 37 0.51 3.87 -13.32
CA GLY A 37 0.30 5.08 -12.51
C GLY A 37 -0.63 4.88 -11.30
N GLY A 38 -1.08 3.66 -11.03
CA GLY A 38 -1.82 3.34 -9.81
C GLY A 38 -0.93 3.36 -8.55
N THR A 39 -1.54 3.51 -7.38
CA THR A 39 -0.81 3.60 -6.08
C THR A 39 0.09 2.40 -5.82
N ASN A 40 -0.32 1.21 -6.22
CA ASN A 40 0.47 -0.03 -6.11
C ASN A 40 1.69 -0.04 -7.02
N HIS A 41 1.57 0.55 -8.22
CA HIS A 41 2.70 0.74 -9.13
C HIS A 41 3.75 1.63 -8.48
N PHE A 42 3.37 2.81 -8.01
CA PHE A 42 4.26 3.73 -7.30
C PHE A 42 4.89 3.11 -6.06
N ALA A 43 4.09 2.42 -5.24
CA ALA A 43 4.57 1.76 -4.04
C ALA A 43 5.66 0.72 -4.34
N THR A 44 5.49 -0.05 -5.44
CA THR A 44 6.45 -1.08 -5.83
C THR A 44 7.71 -0.48 -6.46
N GLU A 45 7.58 0.59 -7.28
CA GLU A 45 8.73 1.31 -7.82
C GLU A 45 9.59 1.91 -6.70
N LEU A 46 8.94 2.54 -5.70
CA LEU A 46 9.64 3.05 -4.53
C LEU A 46 10.35 1.93 -3.75
N LEU A 47 9.72 0.76 -3.61
CA LEU A 47 10.34 -0.40 -2.98
C LEU A 47 11.55 -0.89 -3.78
N MET A 48 11.43 -0.97 -5.10
CA MET A 48 12.52 -1.39 -5.97
C MET A 48 13.72 -0.45 -5.88
N GLU A 49 13.49 0.86 -5.78
CA GLU A 49 14.53 1.86 -5.55
C GLU A 49 15.21 1.65 -4.19
N ALA A 50 14.42 1.56 -3.10
CA ALA A 50 14.94 1.43 -1.74
C ALA A 50 15.69 0.10 -1.49
N ALA A 51 15.22 -1.00 -2.08
CA ALA A 51 15.84 -2.32 -1.95
C ALA A 51 16.92 -2.60 -2.99
N HIS A 52 17.16 -1.70 -3.95
CA HIS A 52 18.08 -1.89 -5.09
C HIS A 52 17.82 -3.18 -5.87
N ILE A 53 16.55 -3.42 -6.26
CA ILE A 53 16.10 -4.59 -7.00
C ILE A 53 15.41 -4.17 -8.31
N LYS A 54 15.21 -5.15 -9.21
CA LYS A 54 14.45 -4.96 -10.45
C LYS A 54 13.42 -6.07 -10.60
N MET A 55 12.18 -5.69 -10.84
CA MET A 55 11.08 -6.60 -11.18
C MET A 55 10.36 -6.08 -12.43
N THR A 56 9.62 -6.95 -13.11
CA THR A 56 8.86 -6.60 -14.31
C THR A 56 7.41 -6.26 -13.93
N HIS A 57 6.93 -5.11 -14.38
CA HIS A 57 5.56 -4.66 -14.12
C HIS A 57 4.53 -5.37 -14.99
N VAL A 58 3.46 -5.86 -14.37
CA VAL A 58 2.28 -6.43 -15.03
C VAL A 58 1.05 -5.63 -14.59
N PRO A 59 0.56 -4.68 -15.41
CA PRO A 59 -0.60 -3.87 -15.07
C PRO A 59 -1.92 -4.61 -15.31
N TYR A 60 -2.86 -4.47 -14.36
CA TYR A 60 -4.22 -5.00 -14.44
C TYR A 60 -5.26 -3.89 -14.48
N LYS A 61 -6.47 -4.21 -14.89
CA LYS A 61 -7.63 -3.30 -14.82
C LYS A 61 -8.29 -3.36 -13.43
N GLY A 62 -7.55 -2.94 -12.41
CA GLY A 62 -7.99 -2.94 -11.01
C GLY A 62 -7.36 -4.04 -10.15
N MET A 63 -7.69 -4.04 -8.86
CA MET A 63 -7.09 -4.93 -7.87
C MET A 63 -7.61 -6.38 -7.93
N PRO A 64 -8.92 -6.65 -8.16
CA PRO A 64 -9.43 -8.03 -8.12
C PRO A 64 -8.72 -8.99 -9.07
N PRO A 65 -8.51 -8.68 -10.39
CA PRO A 65 -7.77 -9.57 -11.27
C PRO A 65 -6.28 -9.71 -10.87
N ALA A 66 -5.64 -8.67 -10.35
CA ALA A 66 -4.26 -8.76 -9.86
C ALA A 66 -4.12 -9.75 -8.69
N VAL A 67 -5.06 -9.71 -7.74
CA VAL A 67 -5.10 -10.65 -6.60
C VAL A 67 -5.38 -12.08 -7.08
N ALA A 68 -6.29 -12.26 -8.05
CA ALA A 68 -6.59 -13.58 -8.60
C ALA A 68 -5.35 -14.21 -9.26
N ASP A 69 -4.59 -13.42 -10.02
CA ASP A 69 -3.39 -13.89 -10.69
C ASP A 69 -2.21 -14.11 -9.73
N LEU A 70 -2.13 -13.35 -8.63
CA LEU A 70 -1.19 -13.63 -7.55
C LEU A 70 -1.48 -14.98 -6.88
N ILE A 71 -2.75 -15.28 -6.60
CA ILE A 71 -3.19 -16.58 -6.06
C ILE A 71 -2.92 -17.70 -7.04
N GLY A 72 -3.17 -17.45 -8.34
CA GLY A 72 -2.95 -18.41 -9.43
C GLY A 72 -1.48 -18.65 -9.77
N GLY A 73 -0.57 -17.84 -9.24
CA GLY A 73 0.87 -17.94 -9.52
C GLY A 73 1.28 -17.40 -10.89
N HIS A 74 0.46 -16.54 -11.50
CA HIS A 74 0.77 -15.86 -12.76
C HIS A 74 1.62 -14.62 -12.59
N VAL A 75 1.61 -14.04 -11.38
CA VAL A 75 2.51 -12.97 -10.93
C VAL A 75 3.08 -13.31 -9.57
N ASP A 76 4.25 -12.74 -9.26
CA ASP A 76 5.05 -13.13 -8.10
C ASP A 76 4.77 -12.26 -6.89
N VAL A 77 4.66 -10.94 -7.08
CA VAL A 77 4.62 -9.93 -6.02
C VAL A 77 3.45 -8.96 -6.22
N LEU A 78 2.83 -8.55 -5.15
CA LEU A 78 1.82 -7.49 -5.14
C LEU A 78 1.95 -6.66 -3.86
N ILE A 79 2.01 -5.33 -3.99
CA ILE A 79 1.76 -4.44 -2.87
C ILE A 79 0.29 -4.04 -2.91
N ALA A 80 -0.48 -4.48 -1.93
CA ALA A 80 -1.92 -4.26 -1.87
C ALA A 80 -2.34 -3.56 -0.56
N SER A 81 -3.48 -2.89 -0.59
CA SER A 81 -4.11 -2.47 0.66
C SER A 81 -4.54 -3.69 1.46
N ALA A 82 -4.37 -3.66 2.78
CA ALA A 82 -4.74 -4.79 3.62
C ALA A 82 -6.19 -5.24 3.41
N PRO A 83 -7.21 -4.36 3.29
CA PRO A 83 -8.56 -4.79 2.97
C PRO A 83 -8.69 -5.62 1.69
N SER A 84 -7.83 -5.40 0.71
CA SER A 84 -7.90 -6.10 -0.58
C SER A 84 -7.37 -7.53 -0.55
N VAL A 85 -6.45 -7.85 0.37
CA VAL A 85 -5.70 -9.12 0.34
C VAL A 85 -5.66 -9.85 1.69
N TYR A 86 -5.97 -9.19 2.79
CA TYR A 86 -5.85 -9.72 4.14
C TYR A 86 -6.55 -11.08 4.34
N GLN A 87 -7.76 -11.24 3.80
CA GLN A 87 -8.48 -12.52 3.90
C GLN A 87 -7.77 -13.64 3.13
N GLN A 88 -7.07 -13.32 2.05
CA GLN A 88 -6.30 -14.30 1.27
C GLN A 88 -5.01 -14.72 1.99
N VAL A 89 -4.37 -13.76 2.69
CA VAL A 89 -3.22 -14.03 3.56
C VAL A 89 -3.65 -14.93 4.73
N LYS A 90 -4.75 -14.61 5.41
CA LYS A 90 -5.31 -15.44 6.50
C LYS A 90 -5.67 -16.85 6.05
N ALA A 91 -6.20 -16.98 4.83
CA ALA A 91 -6.53 -18.27 4.24
C ALA A 91 -5.31 -19.05 3.70
N GLY A 92 -4.09 -18.50 3.82
CA GLY A 92 -2.85 -19.11 3.33
C GLY A 92 -2.76 -19.20 1.80
N LYS A 93 -3.62 -18.48 1.05
CA LYS A 93 -3.61 -18.49 -0.41
C LYS A 93 -2.47 -17.66 -1.01
N VAL A 94 -2.02 -16.66 -0.30
CA VAL A 94 -0.85 -15.84 -0.57
C VAL A 94 -0.07 -15.64 0.72
N ARG A 95 1.19 -15.28 0.61
CA ARG A 95 2.08 -15.03 1.76
C ARG A 95 2.27 -13.55 1.97
N GLY A 96 1.83 -13.02 3.13
CA GLY A 96 2.21 -11.69 3.59
C GLY A 96 3.67 -11.69 4.02
N LEU A 97 4.51 -10.81 3.45
CA LEU A 97 5.91 -10.72 3.80
C LEU A 97 6.21 -9.62 4.81
N GLY A 98 5.52 -8.50 4.72
CA GLY A 98 5.75 -7.37 5.59
C GLY A 98 4.77 -6.24 5.33
N VAL A 99 4.73 -5.27 6.24
CA VAL A 99 3.94 -4.05 6.06
C VAL A 99 4.77 -2.94 5.42
N THR A 100 4.11 -2.11 4.64
CA THR A 100 4.76 -0.99 3.92
C THR A 100 4.83 0.28 4.75
N SER A 101 4.15 0.33 5.90
CA SER A 101 4.20 1.42 6.87
C SER A 101 5.56 1.49 7.58
N PRO A 102 5.93 2.68 8.09
CA PRO A 102 7.21 2.85 8.80
C PRO A 102 7.27 2.10 10.14
N GLY A 103 6.12 1.72 10.70
CA GLY A 103 6.00 0.97 11.95
C GLY A 103 5.13 -0.27 11.81
N ARG A 104 5.14 -1.12 12.84
CA ARG A 104 4.27 -2.30 12.94
C ARG A 104 2.81 -1.89 12.93
N SER A 105 1.98 -2.75 12.38
CA SER A 105 0.54 -2.54 12.35
C SER A 105 -0.18 -3.37 13.38
N SER A 106 -1.21 -2.79 14.00
CA SER A 106 -2.12 -3.50 14.89
C SER A 106 -3.01 -4.52 14.16
N VAL A 107 -3.18 -4.35 12.85
CA VAL A 107 -4.00 -5.24 11.99
C VAL A 107 -3.28 -6.56 11.69
N VAL A 108 -1.98 -6.48 11.45
CA VAL A 108 -1.12 -7.64 11.13
C VAL A 108 0.15 -7.59 11.99
N PRO A 109 0.04 -7.81 13.30
CA PRO A 109 1.13 -7.61 14.26
C PRO A 109 2.32 -8.55 14.01
N ASP A 110 2.10 -9.65 13.32
CA ASP A 110 3.11 -10.65 12.98
C ASP A 110 3.99 -10.23 11.80
N LEU A 111 3.58 -9.20 11.03
CA LEU A 111 4.35 -8.71 9.90
C LEU A 111 5.20 -7.50 10.30
N GLU A 112 6.49 -7.58 9.99
CA GLU A 112 7.44 -6.49 10.25
C GLU A 112 7.42 -5.44 9.14
N PRO A 113 7.84 -4.19 9.43
CA PRO A 113 8.04 -3.19 8.40
C PRO A 113 9.09 -3.65 7.38
N VAL A 114 8.76 -3.55 6.10
CA VAL A 114 9.67 -3.92 5.00
C VAL A 114 10.96 -3.08 5.04
N ALA A 115 10.86 -1.85 5.54
CA ALA A 115 12.02 -0.96 5.74
C ALA A 115 13.09 -1.56 6.67
N GLU A 116 12.67 -2.29 7.71
CA GLU A 116 13.58 -2.94 8.67
C GLU A 116 14.19 -4.23 8.10
N MET A 117 13.59 -4.76 7.02
CA MET A 117 13.94 -6.06 6.43
C MET A 117 14.75 -5.94 5.14
N GLY A 118 15.46 -4.81 4.92
CA GLY A 118 16.40 -4.65 3.81
C GLY A 118 16.00 -3.64 2.74
N ALA A 119 15.01 -2.78 3.01
CA ALA A 119 14.65 -1.62 2.20
C ALA A 119 14.68 -0.33 3.05
N PRO A 120 15.86 0.10 3.54
CA PRO A 120 15.95 1.22 4.45
C PRO A 120 15.39 2.51 3.84
N GLY A 121 14.61 3.24 4.62
CA GLY A 121 13.95 4.48 4.17
C GLY A 121 12.68 4.27 3.34
N TYR A 122 12.32 3.02 3.02
CA TYR A 122 11.04 2.75 2.38
C TYR A 122 9.88 3.01 3.35
N SER A 123 8.90 3.77 2.89
CA SER A 123 7.64 3.99 3.59
C SER A 123 6.55 4.27 2.57
N PHE A 124 5.48 3.53 2.65
CA PHE A 124 4.30 3.74 1.83
C PHE A 124 3.04 3.45 2.65
N GLU A 125 2.18 4.43 2.77
CA GLU A 125 0.88 4.29 3.42
C GLU A 125 -0.23 4.68 2.44
N LEU A 126 -1.21 3.81 2.30
CA LEU A 126 -2.43 4.12 1.57
C LEU A 126 -3.48 4.63 2.54
N TRP A 127 -4.08 5.75 2.21
CA TRP A 127 -5.17 6.35 2.96
C TRP A 127 -6.38 6.63 2.07
N TRP A 128 -7.54 6.70 2.69
CA TRP A 128 -8.77 7.17 2.09
C TRP A 128 -9.24 8.40 2.85
N GLY A 129 -9.64 9.42 2.13
CA GLY A 129 -10.07 10.67 2.71
C GLY A 129 -11.33 11.21 2.05
N MET A 130 -12.04 12.05 2.77
CA MET A 130 -13.21 12.75 2.26
C MET A 130 -12.82 14.15 1.82
N LEU A 131 -13.20 14.54 0.60
CA LEU A 131 -12.99 15.87 0.04
C LEU A 131 -14.32 16.55 -0.22
N ALA A 132 -14.41 17.83 0.11
CA ALA A 132 -15.58 18.65 -0.21
C ALA A 132 -15.41 19.31 -1.59
N PRO A 133 -16.50 19.58 -2.32
CA PRO A 133 -16.46 20.38 -3.55
C PRO A 133 -15.83 21.76 -3.32
N PRO A 134 -15.22 22.35 -4.37
CA PRO A 134 -14.75 23.74 -4.29
C PRO A 134 -15.88 24.70 -3.84
N LYS A 135 -15.53 25.68 -3.02
CA LYS A 135 -16.46 26.70 -2.50
C LYS A 135 -17.46 26.18 -1.43
N THR A 136 -17.31 24.96 -0.92
CA THR A 136 -18.08 24.54 0.27
C THR A 136 -17.75 25.49 1.43
N PRO A 137 -18.74 26.08 2.12
CA PRO A 137 -18.50 26.96 3.26
C PRO A 137 -17.60 26.32 4.31
N PRO A 138 -16.59 27.06 4.86
CA PRO A 138 -15.64 26.50 5.84
C PRO A 138 -16.33 25.91 7.09
N GLU A 139 -17.44 26.48 7.53
CA GLU A 139 -18.22 25.99 8.67
C GLU A 139 -18.84 24.62 8.40
N ILE A 140 -19.28 24.35 7.19
CA ILE A 140 -19.78 23.02 6.78
C ILE A 140 -18.65 21.99 6.76
N VAL A 141 -17.48 22.36 6.21
CA VAL A 141 -16.29 21.48 6.25
C VAL A 141 -15.89 21.17 7.68
N ALA A 142 -15.88 22.18 8.56
CA ALA A 142 -15.54 22.00 9.97
C ALA A 142 -16.53 21.09 10.69
N GLN A 143 -17.83 21.26 10.43
CA GLN A 143 -18.89 20.44 11.02
C GLN A 143 -18.74 18.97 10.59
N ILE A 144 -18.60 18.70 9.28
CA ILE A 144 -18.40 17.35 8.74
C ILE A 144 -17.13 16.72 9.34
N ASN A 145 -16.04 17.46 9.39
CA ASN A 145 -14.78 16.96 9.97
C ASN A 145 -14.97 16.58 11.46
N ALA A 146 -15.64 17.42 12.25
CA ALA A 146 -15.90 17.13 13.65
C ALA A 146 -16.76 15.86 13.82
N ASP A 147 -17.82 15.71 13.03
CA ASP A 147 -18.70 14.55 13.07
C ASP A 147 -18.00 13.27 12.64
N VAL A 148 -17.23 13.30 11.53
CA VAL A 148 -16.43 12.17 11.05
C VAL A 148 -15.39 11.76 12.10
N ASN A 149 -14.62 12.69 12.64
CA ASN A 149 -13.63 12.40 13.68
C ASN A 149 -14.26 11.79 14.93
N ARG A 150 -15.44 12.27 15.34
CA ARG A 150 -16.18 11.70 16.46
C ARG A 150 -16.61 10.27 16.21
N ILE A 151 -17.13 9.97 15.01
CA ILE A 151 -17.52 8.61 14.60
C ILE A 151 -16.31 7.69 14.56
N LEU A 152 -15.21 8.09 13.92
CA LEU A 152 -13.97 7.32 13.81
C LEU A 152 -13.35 7.01 15.19
N ALA A 153 -13.59 7.85 16.19
CA ALA A 153 -13.08 7.63 17.55
C ALA A 153 -13.88 6.58 18.34
N THR A 154 -15.08 6.19 17.89
CA THR A 154 -15.91 5.21 18.60
C THR A 154 -15.29 3.81 18.61
N PRO A 155 -15.50 3.02 19.69
CA PRO A 155 -15.03 1.63 19.74
C PRO A 155 -15.55 0.77 18.59
N GLU A 156 -16.82 0.93 18.23
CA GLU A 156 -17.47 0.19 17.14
C GLU A 156 -16.77 0.43 15.79
N MET A 157 -16.45 1.69 15.46
CA MET A 157 -15.73 2.01 14.23
C MET A 157 -14.31 1.49 14.24
N LYS A 158 -13.61 1.58 15.36
CA LYS A 158 -12.26 1.02 15.50
C LYS A 158 -12.26 -0.49 15.26
N GLU A 159 -13.20 -1.21 15.85
CA GLU A 159 -13.36 -2.66 15.65
C GLU A 159 -13.71 -2.99 14.19
N THR A 160 -14.60 -2.22 13.58
CA THR A 160 -14.97 -2.40 12.17
C THR A 160 -13.78 -2.20 11.24
N PHE A 161 -13.03 -1.11 11.40
CA PHE A 161 -11.84 -0.86 10.60
C PHE A 161 -10.79 -1.94 10.77
N LEU A 162 -10.52 -2.37 12.02
CA LEU A 162 -9.55 -3.43 12.30
C LEU A 162 -9.93 -4.75 11.62
N ARG A 163 -11.22 -5.12 11.65
CA ARG A 163 -11.73 -6.31 10.96
C ARG A 163 -11.52 -6.24 9.46
N GLU A 164 -11.64 -5.07 8.87
CA GLU A 164 -11.43 -4.82 7.44
C GLU A 164 -9.94 -4.58 7.08
N GLY A 165 -9.04 -4.66 8.03
CA GLY A 165 -7.61 -4.48 7.76
C GLY A 165 -7.17 -3.02 7.64
N ALA A 166 -7.89 -2.10 8.27
CA ALA A 166 -7.61 -0.67 8.26
C ALA A 166 -7.55 -0.09 9.67
N GLU A 167 -7.03 1.11 9.80
CA GLU A 167 -7.00 1.87 11.05
C GLU A 167 -7.65 3.23 10.84
N PRO A 168 -8.56 3.67 11.74
CA PRO A 168 -9.14 5.00 11.65
C PRO A 168 -8.09 6.05 11.99
N ALA A 169 -7.98 7.07 11.13
CA ALA A 169 -7.09 8.20 11.34
C ALA A 169 -7.90 9.50 11.45
N THR A 170 -7.79 10.18 12.58
CA THR A 170 -8.43 11.47 12.81
C THR A 170 -7.45 12.61 12.57
N MET A 171 -7.88 13.63 11.82
CA MET A 171 -7.06 14.82 11.60
C MET A 171 -7.90 16.05 11.24
N SER A 172 -7.29 17.23 11.36
CA SER A 172 -7.93 18.47 10.92
C SER A 172 -7.87 18.64 9.40
N PRO A 173 -8.78 19.42 8.79
CA PRO A 173 -8.74 19.72 7.37
C PRO A 173 -7.43 20.36 6.92
N ALA A 174 -6.85 21.24 7.73
CA ALA A 174 -5.57 21.88 7.43
C ALA A 174 -4.41 20.89 7.39
N ARG A 175 -4.34 19.96 8.35
CA ARG A 175 -3.35 18.89 8.36
C ARG A 175 -3.51 17.96 7.16
N PHE A 176 -4.74 17.58 6.83
CA PHE A 176 -5.02 16.72 5.68
C PHE A 176 -4.61 17.39 4.37
N ALA A 177 -4.91 18.69 4.19
CA ALA A 177 -4.48 19.45 3.02
C ALA A 177 -2.95 19.51 2.90
N ALA A 178 -2.24 19.70 4.02
CA ALA A 178 -0.78 19.69 4.05
C ALA A 178 -0.21 18.31 3.67
N THR A 179 -0.80 17.22 4.16
CA THR A 179 -0.45 15.85 3.78
C THR A 179 -0.59 15.65 2.28
N ILE A 180 -1.76 15.99 1.71
CA ILE A 180 -2.01 15.86 0.26
C ILE A 180 -0.95 16.62 -0.55
N LYS A 181 -0.66 17.87 -0.17
CA LYS A 181 0.34 18.70 -0.86
C LYS A 181 1.72 18.05 -0.82
N SER A 182 2.15 17.60 0.35
CA SER A 182 3.46 16.95 0.52
C SER A 182 3.58 15.67 -0.29
N GLU A 183 2.53 14.84 -0.29
CA GLU A 183 2.52 13.60 -1.06
C GLU A 183 2.55 13.84 -2.57
N ILE A 184 1.80 14.83 -3.08
CA ILE A 184 1.83 15.19 -4.50
C ILE A 184 3.27 15.52 -4.95
N GLU A 185 4.00 16.29 -4.17
CA GLU A 185 5.39 16.61 -4.52
C GLU A 185 6.31 15.37 -4.46
N GLY A 186 6.17 14.54 -3.44
CA GLY A 186 6.92 13.27 -3.35
C GLY A 186 6.64 12.34 -4.53
N TRP A 187 5.36 12.16 -4.88
CA TRP A 187 4.96 11.28 -5.99
C TRP A 187 5.40 11.77 -7.37
N LYS A 188 5.51 13.09 -7.59
CA LYS A 188 6.10 13.64 -8.81
C LYS A 188 7.55 13.20 -9.00
N GLU A 189 8.34 13.17 -7.94
CA GLU A 189 9.73 12.72 -8.02
C GLU A 189 9.82 11.21 -8.33
N VAL A 190 8.98 10.39 -7.68
CA VAL A 190 8.92 8.95 -7.96
C VAL A 190 8.51 8.69 -9.41
N ALA A 191 7.45 9.38 -9.89
CA ALA A 191 6.99 9.26 -11.29
C ALA A 191 8.10 9.58 -12.29
N LYS A 192 8.87 10.65 -12.03
CA LYS A 192 9.98 11.08 -12.89
C LYS A 192 11.09 10.02 -12.92
N LYS A 193 11.50 9.50 -11.75
CA LYS A 193 12.56 8.50 -11.65
C LYS A 193 12.18 7.16 -12.29
N ALA A 194 10.97 6.70 -12.05
CA ALA A 194 10.44 5.44 -12.59
C ALA A 194 9.89 5.57 -14.02
N ASN A 195 9.97 6.78 -14.64
CA ASN A 195 9.42 7.07 -15.97
C ASN A 195 7.92 6.68 -16.10
N ILE A 196 7.15 6.83 -15.01
CA ILE A 196 5.70 6.57 -15.01
C ILE A 196 5.01 7.76 -15.68
N ARG A 197 4.28 7.50 -16.76
CA ARG A 197 3.47 8.49 -17.48
C ARG A 197 2.01 8.13 -17.32
N ALA A 198 1.17 9.14 -17.05
CA ALA A 198 -0.28 8.96 -17.13
C ALA A 198 -0.65 8.70 -18.60
N GLU A 199 -1.47 7.69 -18.82
CA GLU A 199 -2.10 7.43 -20.12
C GLU A 199 -3.27 8.37 -20.35
#